data_18fbd92b40d72a76121f72e2d7486a66
#
_entry.id   18fbd92b40d72a76121f72e2d7486a66
#
_cell.length_a   1.000
_cell.length_b   1.000
_cell.length_c   1.000
_cell.angle_alpha   90.00
_cell.angle_beta   90.00
_cell.angle_gamma   90.00
#
_symmetry.space_group_name_H-M   'P 1'
#
loop_
_entity.id
_entity.type
_entity.pdbx_description
1 polymer ?
#
loop_
_entity_poly.entity_id
_entity_poly.type
_entity_poly.pdbx_seq_one_letter_code
_entity_poly.pdbx_strand_id
1 'polypeptide(L)'
;MARLNSVISLKVLDVCWAPYSSTVFAAVTVDGKLHVYDLSISKYSPICVQPIVHRKKARLNHIKFNPSHPVVMVGDSAGTTHCLKLSPNCRKQNKEIKKAVRENDDQLVRKLEVKKLERLLEQVSFAHKSDSDDSN
;
A
#
# COMPACT_ATOMS: atom_id res chain seq x y z
N MET A 1 -18.88 0.72 25.83
CA MET A 1 -19.12 1.88 24.94
C MET A 1 -18.08 1.89 23.84
N ALA A 2 -18.47 1.53 22.62
CA ALA A 2 -17.61 1.70 21.47
C ALA A 2 -17.49 3.21 21.19
N ARG A 3 -16.32 3.77 21.50
CA ARG A 3 -15.98 5.08 20.96
C ARG A 3 -15.78 4.91 19.47
N LEU A 4 -16.61 5.53 18.67
CA LEU A 4 -16.28 5.88 17.31
C LEU A 4 -14.99 6.71 17.41
N ASN A 5 -13.85 6.07 17.17
CA ASN A 5 -12.62 6.79 16.95
C ASN A 5 -12.94 7.72 15.78
N SER A 6 -12.80 9.01 16.01
CA SER A 6 -12.82 9.98 14.95
C SER A 6 -11.87 9.50 13.88
N VAL A 7 -12.38 9.01 12.76
CA VAL A 7 -11.61 8.76 11.58
C VAL A 7 -11.03 10.11 11.21
N ILE A 8 -9.77 10.33 11.54
CA ILE A 8 -9.05 11.49 11.05
C ILE A 8 -8.98 11.28 9.55
N SER A 9 -9.87 11.92 8.83
CA SER A 9 -9.92 11.89 7.39
C SER A 9 -8.70 12.64 6.86
N LEU A 10 -7.59 11.90 6.67
CA LEU A 10 -6.40 12.40 5.99
C LEU A 10 -6.73 12.53 4.51
N LYS A 11 -6.58 13.74 3.99
CA LYS A 11 -6.76 13.98 2.57
C LYS A 11 -5.62 13.34 1.78
N VAL A 12 -5.95 12.32 1.01
CA VAL A 12 -5.05 11.66 0.07
C VAL A 12 -4.92 12.50 -1.19
N LEU A 13 -3.71 12.73 -1.64
CA LEU A 13 -3.40 13.55 -2.82
C LEU A 13 -3.12 12.69 -4.05
N ASP A 14 -2.46 11.56 -3.87
CA ASP A 14 -2.20 10.59 -4.93
C ASP A 14 -1.95 9.20 -4.34
N VAL A 15 -2.16 8.17 -5.16
CA VAL A 15 -2.00 6.76 -4.80
C VAL A 15 -1.42 5.97 -5.96
N CYS A 16 -0.58 4.99 -5.66
CA CYS A 16 0.04 4.13 -6.66
C CYS A 16 0.20 2.69 -6.14
N TRP A 17 -0.15 1.72 -6.97
CA TRP A 17 0.11 0.32 -6.70
C TRP A 17 1.60 -0.03 -6.84
N ALA A 18 2.09 -0.87 -5.94
CA ALA A 18 3.44 -1.39 -6.03
C ALA A 18 3.57 -2.42 -7.17
N PRO A 19 4.63 -2.35 -7.99
CA PRO A 19 4.79 -3.26 -9.12
C PRO A 19 5.17 -4.69 -8.71
N TYR A 20 5.62 -4.88 -7.47
CA TYR A 20 6.12 -6.17 -6.95
C TYR A 20 5.08 -6.96 -6.15
N SER A 21 3.90 -6.43 -5.90
CA SER A 21 2.86 -7.09 -5.12
C SER A 21 1.47 -6.59 -5.49
N SER A 22 0.52 -7.51 -5.59
CA SER A 22 -0.87 -7.21 -5.87
C SER A 22 -1.64 -6.58 -4.69
N THR A 23 -1.08 -6.63 -3.49
CA THR A 23 -1.75 -6.16 -2.26
C THR A 23 -1.10 -4.95 -1.63
N VAL A 24 0.02 -4.47 -2.19
CA VAL A 24 0.76 -3.30 -1.68
C VAL A 24 0.48 -2.08 -2.53
N PHE A 25 0.15 -0.99 -1.87
CA PHE A 25 0.06 0.33 -2.49
C PHE A 25 0.61 1.40 -1.56
N ALA A 26 0.93 2.54 -2.12
CA ALA A 26 1.38 3.70 -1.37
C ALA A 26 0.51 4.91 -1.69
N ALA A 27 0.35 5.77 -0.71
CA ALA A 27 -0.40 7.01 -0.81
C ALA A 27 0.37 8.17 -0.22
N VAL A 28 0.22 9.33 -0.80
CA VAL A 28 0.74 10.60 -0.25
C VAL A 28 -0.39 11.47 0.24
N THR A 29 -0.19 12.08 1.38
CA THR A 29 -1.23 12.82 2.11
C THR A 29 -0.90 14.30 2.26
N VAL A 30 -1.94 15.09 2.54
CA VAL A 30 -1.86 16.55 2.69
C VAL A 30 -0.87 16.99 3.78
N ASP A 31 -0.67 16.17 4.79
CA ASP A 31 0.29 16.43 5.88
C ASP A 31 1.78 16.16 5.51
N GLY A 32 2.05 15.88 4.23
CA GLY A 32 3.41 15.70 3.71
C GLY A 32 4.01 14.34 4.01
N LYS A 33 3.20 13.31 4.19
CA LYS A 33 3.64 11.95 4.52
C LYS A 33 3.37 10.97 3.39
N LEU A 34 4.24 9.98 3.30
CA LEU A 34 4.06 8.78 2.50
C LEU A 34 3.57 7.66 3.40
N HIS A 35 2.48 7.04 3.03
CA HIS A 35 1.91 5.86 3.69
C HIS A 35 2.03 4.66 2.78
N VAL A 36 2.57 3.56 3.26
CA VAL A 36 2.62 2.28 2.54
C VAL A 36 1.69 1.30 3.22
N TYR A 37 0.81 0.68 2.45
CA TYR A 37 -0.17 -0.29 2.91
C TYR A 37 0.09 -1.66 2.27
N ASP A 38 -0.08 -2.70 3.06
CA ASP A 38 -0.18 -4.07 2.56
C ASP A 38 -1.50 -4.68 3.05
N LEU A 39 -2.45 -4.81 2.14
CA LEU A 39 -3.78 -5.33 2.44
C LEU A 39 -3.78 -6.78 2.91
N SER A 40 -2.73 -7.55 2.60
CA SER A 40 -2.56 -8.92 3.11
C SER A 40 -2.17 -8.97 4.59
N ILE A 41 -1.63 -7.87 5.13
CA ILE A 41 -1.22 -7.75 6.53
C ILE A 41 -2.31 -7.03 7.33
N SER A 42 -2.73 -5.86 6.88
CA SER A 42 -3.76 -5.06 7.53
C SER A 42 -4.56 -4.26 6.51
N LYS A 43 -5.89 -4.26 6.65
CA LYS A 43 -6.80 -3.50 5.80
C LYS A 43 -6.94 -2.03 6.23
N TYR A 44 -6.59 -1.71 7.47
CA TYR A 44 -6.91 -0.42 8.10
C TYR A 44 -5.70 0.41 8.48
N SER A 45 -4.53 -0.20 8.61
CA SER A 45 -3.32 0.46 9.08
C SER A 45 -2.20 0.38 8.06
N PRO A 46 -1.46 1.47 7.83
CA PRO A 46 -0.26 1.42 7.02
C PRO A 46 0.82 0.57 7.70
N ILE A 47 1.62 -0.12 6.90
CA ILE A 47 2.80 -0.86 7.39
C ILE A 47 4.01 0.06 7.60
N CYS A 48 4.00 1.23 6.96
CA CYS A 48 5.03 2.25 7.08
C CYS A 48 4.43 3.63 6.85
N VAL A 49 4.86 4.59 7.64
CA VAL A 49 4.56 6.02 7.46
C VAL A 49 5.88 6.79 7.49
N GLN A 50 6.18 7.50 6.41
CA GLN A 50 7.41 8.29 6.27
C GLN A 50 7.07 9.75 6.02
N PRO A 51 7.42 10.67 6.92
CA PRO A 51 7.37 12.09 6.64
C PRO A 51 8.36 12.45 5.52
N ILE A 52 7.90 13.19 4.52
CA ILE A 52 8.71 13.62 3.37
C ILE A 52 8.98 15.11 3.45
N VAL A 53 7.92 15.91 3.68
CA VAL A 53 7.99 17.36 3.71
C VAL A 53 7.82 17.86 5.13
N HIS A 54 8.83 18.56 5.62
CA HIS A 54 8.80 19.19 6.95
C HIS A 54 8.35 20.67 6.90
N ARG A 55 8.27 21.26 5.71
CA ARG A 55 7.87 22.65 5.51
C ARG A 55 6.40 22.75 5.13
N LYS A 56 5.66 23.60 5.83
CA LYS A 56 4.21 23.82 5.63
C LYS A 56 3.79 24.33 4.23
N LYS A 57 4.75 24.73 3.38
CA LYS A 57 4.48 25.37 2.09
C LYS A 57 4.50 24.44 0.88
N ALA A 58 5.06 23.24 1.00
CA ALA A 58 5.13 22.29 -0.11
C ALA A 58 4.10 21.16 0.09
N ARG A 59 3.33 20.87 -0.95
CA ARG A 59 2.33 19.80 -0.97
C ARG A 59 2.84 18.70 -1.87
N LEU A 60 2.69 17.45 -1.42
CA LEU A 60 2.96 16.30 -2.25
C LEU A 60 1.90 16.21 -3.36
N ASN A 61 2.33 16.04 -4.62
CA ASN A 61 1.45 16.05 -5.76
C ASN A 61 1.31 14.70 -6.43
N HIS A 62 2.42 13.95 -6.53
CA HIS A 62 2.46 12.74 -7.32
C HIS A 62 3.38 11.69 -6.73
N ILE A 63 2.99 10.42 -6.88
CA ILE A 63 3.77 9.28 -6.43
C ILE A 63 3.91 8.24 -7.54
N LYS A 64 5.10 7.65 -7.67
CA LYS A 64 5.33 6.55 -8.61
C LYS A 64 6.38 5.59 -8.09
N PHE A 65 6.11 4.29 -8.20
CA PHE A 65 7.10 3.24 -7.96
C PHE A 65 8.03 3.07 -9.17
N ASN A 66 9.28 2.75 -8.89
CA ASN A 66 10.18 2.23 -9.93
C ASN A 66 9.80 0.77 -10.23
N PRO A 67 9.62 0.38 -11.51
CA PRO A 67 9.21 -0.98 -11.85
C PRO A 67 10.26 -2.07 -11.56
N SER A 68 11.54 -1.70 -11.53
CA SER A 68 12.65 -2.66 -11.45
C SER A 68 13.42 -2.60 -10.13
N HIS A 69 13.36 -1.50 -9.41
CA HIS A 69 14.11 -1.26 -8.19
C HIS A 69 13.20 -0.88 -7.02
N PRO A 70 13.57 -1.19 -5.78
CA PRO A 70 12.78 -0.87 -4.60
C PRO A 70 12.85 0.61 -4.23
N VAL A 71 12.45 1.45 -5.16
CA VAL A 71 12.47 2.90 -5.05
C VAL A 71 11.08 3.46 -5.37
N VAL A 72 10.64 4.42 -4.57
CA VAL A 72 9.46 5.23 -4.83
C VAL A 72 9.86 6.67 -5.00
N MET A 73 9.26 7.35 -5.97
CA MET A 73 9.48 8.77 -6.24
C MET A 73 8.23 9.56 -5.91
N VAL A 74 8.41 10.69 -5.25
CA VAL A 74 7.33 11.61 -4.87
C VAL A 74 7.70 13.02 -5.29
N GLY A 75 6.83 13.62 -6.10
CA GLY A 75 6.95 15.03 -6.50
C GLY A 75 6.19 15.96 -5.57
N ASP A 76 6.70 17.16 -5.34
CA ASP A 76 6.02 18.18 -4.56
C ASP A 76 5.73 19.46 -5.38
N SER A 77 4.93 20.35 -4.80
CA SER A 77 4.53 21.62 -5.44
C SER A 77 5.65 22.64 -5.55
N ALA A 78 6.77 22.41 -4.87
CA ALA A 78 7.97 23.25 -4.98
C ALA A 78 8.89 22.83 -6.14
N GLY A 79 8.52 21.79 -6.89
CA GLY A 79 9.31 21.24 -7.98
C GLY A 79 10.42 20.28 -7.54
N THR A 80 10.37 19.81 -6.29
CA THR A 80 11.33 18.85 -5.76
C THR A 80 10.83 17.42 -5.99
N THR A 81 11.72 16.53 -6.39
CA THR A 81 11.46 15.09 -6.46
C THR A 81 12.22 14.37 -5.37
N HIS A 82 11.48 13.70 -4.51
CA HIS A 82 12.03 12.91 -3.42
C HIS A 82 12.14 11.45 -3.86
N CYS A 83 13.34 10.89 -3.80
CA CYS A 83 13.59 9.46 -4.07
C CYS A 83 13.77 8.72 -2.76
N LEU A 84 12.93 7.74 -2.49
CA LEU A 84 12.91 6.98 -1.26
C LEU A 84 13.16 5.50 -1.56
N LYS A 85 14.12 4.91 -0.87
CA LYS A 85 14.35 3.47 -0.93
C LYS A 85 13.39 2.76 0.01
N LEU A 86 12.68 1.77 -0.51
CA LEU A 86 11.79 0.93 0.30
C LEU A 86 12.59 -0.01 1.19
N SER A 87 12.29 -0.02 2.48
CA SER A 87 12.85 -0.99 3.41
C SER A 87 12.37 -2.41 3.07
N PRO A 88 13.10 -3.45 3.47
CA PRO A 88 12.65 -4.83 3.28
C PRO A 88 11.27 -5.12 3.88
N ASN A 89 10.89 -4.42 4.95
CA ASN A 89 9.57 -4.57 5.57
C ASN A 89 8.41 -4.11 4.69
N CYS A 90 8.65 -3.12 3.82
CA CYS A 90 7.64 -2.61 2.90
C CYS A 90 7.44 -3.47 1.64
N ARG A 91 8.28 -4.48 1.43
CA ARG A 91 8.29 -5.35 0.25
C ARG A 91 8.44 -6.83 0.61
N LYS A 92 7.86 -7.23 1.72
CA LYS A 92 7.81 -8.64 2.13
C LYS A 92 6.98 -9.43 1.12
N GLN A 93 7.57 -10.50 0.62
CA GLN A 93 6.90 -11.50 -0.19
C GLN A 93 6.92 -12.84 0.54
N ASN A 94 5.92 -13.69 0.30
CA ASN A 94 5.94 -15.03 0.84
C ASN A 94 7.06 -15.88 0.20
N LYS A 95 7.40 -17.00 0.82
CA LYS A 95 8.53 -17.84 0.38
C LYS A 95 8.34 -18.41 -1.01
N GLU A 96 7.10 -18.74 -1.38
CA GLU A 96 6.77 -19.31 -2.70
C GLU A 96 6.96 -18.29 -3.81
N ILE A 97 6.49 -17.07 -3.61
CA ILE A 97 6.67 -15.97 -4.57
C ILE A 97 8.16 -15.63 -4.72
N LYS A 98 8.90 -15.55 -3.61
CA LYS A 98 10.34 -15.32 -3.66
C LYS A 98 11.09 -16.40 -4.45
N LYS A 99 10.67 -17.66 -4.30
CA LYS A 99 11.25 -18.77 -5.05
C LYS A 99 10.94 -18.63 -6.54
N ALA A 100 9.69 -18.41 -6.91
CA ALA A 100 9.27 -18.21 -8.29
C ALA A 100 9.99 -17.04 -8.98
N VAL A 101 10.19 -15.94 -8.27
CA VAL A 101 10.96 -14.78 -8.77
C VAL A 101 12.43 -15.14 -9.02
N ARG A 102 13.05 -15.94 -8.13
CA ARG A 102 14.43 -16.39 -8.32
C ARG A 102 14.60 -17.34 -9.51
N GLU A 103 13.57 -18.14 -9.79
CA GLU A 103 13.52 -19.09 -10.90
C GLU A 103 13.10 -18.43 -12.22
N ASN A 104 12.83 -17.11 -12.22
CA ASN A 104 12.32 -16.33 -13.35
C ASN A 104 11.03 -16.93 -13.96
N ASP A 105 10.20 -17.54 -13.13
CA ASP A 105 8.90 -18.09 -13.52
C ASP A 105 7.80 -17.05 -13.36
N ASP A 106 7.68 -16.15 -14.33
CA ASP A 106 6.70 -15.07 -14.35
C ASP A 106 5.25 -15.58 -14.33
N GLN A 107 4.99 -16.74 -14.91
CA GLN A 107 3.65 -17.33 -14.91
C GLN A 107 3.25 -17.81 -13.52
N LEU A 108 4.18 -18.43 -12.80
CA LEU A 108 3.95 -18.86 -11.43
C LEU A 108 3.80 -17.66 -10.49
N VAL A 109 4.61 -16.62 -10.66
CA VAL A 109 4.48 -15.38 -9.89
C VAL A 109 3.09 -14.78 -10.07
N ARG A 110 2.61 -14.63 -11.30
CA ARG A 110 1.26 -14.11 -11.59
C ARG A 110 0.17 -14.97 -10.96
N LYS A 111 0.27 -16.27 -11.06
CA LYS A 111 -0.68 -17.22 -10.46
C LYS A 111 -0.76 -17.08 -8.93
N LEU A 112 0.40 -16.95 -8.27
CA LEU A 112 0.48 -16.78 -6.82
C LEU A 112 -0.07 -15.42 -6.37
N GLU A 113 0.18 -14.35 -7.13
CA GLU A 113 -0.35 -13.02 -6.85
C GLU A 113 -1.89 -12.96 -7.04
N VAL A 114 -2.42 -13.60 -8.09
CA VAL A 114 -3.87 -13.71 -8.28
C VAL A 114 -4.52 -14.49 -7.13
N LYS A 115 -3.95 -15.60 -6.72
CA LYS A 115 -4.44 -16.40 -5.58
C LYS A 115 -4.43 -15.61 -4.27
N LYS A 116 -3.44 -14.76 -4.09
CA LYS A 116 -3.34 -13.86 -2.94
C LYS A 116 -4.47 -12.83 -2.92
N LEU A 117 -4.80 -12.24 -4.08
CA LEU A 117 -5.93 -11.34 -4.25
C LEU A 117 -7.28 -12.04 -4.03
N GLU A 118 -7.47 -13.22 -4.57
CA GLU A 118 -8.70 -14.00 -4.41
C GLU A 118 -8.97 -14.27 -2.93
N ARG A 119 -7.96 -14.71 -2.17
CA ARG A 119 -8.09 -14.90 -0.71
C ARG A 119 -8.50 -13.61 0.01
N LEU A 120 -7.94 -12.48 -0.41
CA LEU A 120 -8.28 -11.19 0.18
C LEU A 120 -9.75 -10.81 -0.11
N LEU A 121 -10.22 -11.03 -1.33
CA LEU A 121 -11.61 -10.78 -1.73
C LEU A 121 -12.60 -11.70 -1.00
N GLU A 122 -12.26 -12.96 -0.81
CA GLU A 122 -13.07 -13.90 0.00
C GLU A 122 -13.22 -13.41 1.43
N GLN A 123 -12.13 -12.96 2.07
CA GLN A 123 -12.18 -12.41 3.43
C GLN A 123 -13.08 -11.17 3.55
N VAL A 124 -13.07 -10.31 2.54
CA VAL A 124 -13.93 -9.12 2.49
C VAL A 124 -15.40 -9.51 2.32
N SER A 125 -15.69 -10.50 1.48
CA SER A 125 -17.08 -10.96 1.25
C SER A 125 -17.68 -11.66 2.47
N PHE A 126 -16.87 -12.40 3.24
CA PHE A 126 -17.32 -12.99 4.50
C PHE A 126 -17.61 -11.94 5.57
N ALA A 127 -16.78 -10.91 5.70
CA ALA A 127 -17.01 -9.82 6.64
C ALA A 127 -18.33 -9.08 6.34
N HIS A 128 -18.66 -8.88 5.06
CA HIS A 128 -19.89 -8.20 4.66
C HIS A 128 -21.17 -9.04 4.93
N LYS A 129 -21.05 -10.37 4.91
CA LYS A 129 -22.18 -11.28 5.23
C LYS A 129 -22.49 -11.33 6.72
N SER A 130 -21.46 -11.25 7.58
CA SER A 130 -21.67 -11.23 9.03
C SER A 130 -22.35 -9.96 9.53
N ASP A 131 -22.10 -8.83 8.89
CA ASP A 131 -22.73 -7.55 9.25
C ASP A 131 -24.21 -7.45 8.80
N SER A 132 -24.65 -8.28 7.85
CA SER A 132 -26.02 -8.31 7.37
C SER A 132 -26.94 -9.26 8.17
N ASP A 133 -26.39 -10.22 8.88
CA ASP A 133 -27.17 -11.17 9.70
C ASP A 133 -27.48 -10.66 11.12
N ASP A 134 -26.76 -9.64 11.59
CA ASP A 134 -27.04 -8.99 12.89
C ASP A 134 -28.09 -7.87 12.84
N SER A 135 -28.72 -7.66 11.69
CA SER A 135 -29.71 -6.58 11.48
C SER A 135 -31.17 -7.06 11.39
N ASN A 136 -31.47 -8.28 11.89
CA ASN A 136 -32.85 -8.78 11.99
C ASN A 136 -33.28 -9.06 13.43
#